data_81d9bafbf3f0643cd609ffc984434316
#
_entry.id   81d9bafbf3f0643cd609ffc984434316
#
_cell.length_a   1.000
_cell.length_b   1.000
_cell.length_c   1.000
_cell.angle_alpha   90.00
_cell.angle_beta   90.00
_cell.angle_gamma   90.00
#
_symmetry.space_group_name_H-M   'P 1'
#
loop_
_entity.id
_entity.type
_entity.pdbx_description
1 polymer ?
#
loop_
_entity_poly.entity_id
_entity_poly.type
_entity_poly.pdbx_seq_one_letter_code
_entity_poly.pdbx_strand_id
1 'polypeptide(L)'
;MSFFTEINIPEFPLKMDYSKSMMLMGSCFTENIGQKLLDLKFKVDMNPFGILYNPMSIANSLKILLEKRIFTEKDLFNDHGLWNSYFHHSRFSDIDRDAALQKISERIAISNEFLETADFLIITFGTAWVYELKETGKIVSNCHKVPASEFKRFRLGVFEITETYRELLEQIWKINPGLKVIFTVSPIRHWKDGAVENQLSKATLLLAIDQLIRGFGNQVCAYFPSYEIVMDELRDYRFYAEDMLHLSPVATDYIFERFSKVIISSESKEISKKIEKLKKSMDHRPVNPKTNEYKDFIYLNLNQIEQLMADFPSLDFTRERNYFEQELTRFQEL
;
A
#
# COMPACT_ATOMS: atom_id res chain seq x y z
N MET A 1 6.02 22.31 26.00
CA MET A 1 5.42 23.13 24.90
C MET A 1 5.60 22.32 23.62
N SER A 2 4.52 22.00 22.91
CA SER A 2 4.60 21.32 21.60
C SER A 2 4.87 22.36 20.52
N PHE A 3 5.75 22.06 19.57
CA PHE A 3 6.09 22.96 18.44
C PHE A 3 5.24 22.67 17.19
N PHE A 4 4.30 21.75 17.26
CA PHE A 4 3.36 21.41 16.19
C PHE A 4 1.99 21.07 16.77
N THR A 5 0.97 21.09 15.92
CA THR A 5 -0.41 20.70 16.27
C THR A 5 -0.54 19.20 16.08
N GLU A 6 -0.61 18.43 17.16
CA GLU A 6 -0.78 16.99 17.08
C GLU A 6 -2.24 16.64 16.74
N ILE A 7 -2.42 15.74 15.77
CA ILE A 7 -3.71 15.20 15.40
C ILE A 7 -4.07 14.07 16.36
N ASN A 8 -5.24 14.17 16.98
CA ASN A 8 -5.79 13.07 17.76
C ASN A 8 -6.37 12.03 16.81
N ILE A 9 -5.73 10.87 16.72
CA ILE A 9 -6.21 9.73 15.92
C ILE A 9 -6.90 8.78 16.90
N PRO A 10 -8.22 8.54 16.73
CA PRO A 10 -8.93 7.56 17.57
C PRO A 10 -8.30 6.17 17.42
N GLU A 11 -8.27 5.42 18.50
CA GLU A 11 -7.86 4.01 18.42
C GLU A 11 -8.84 3.21 17.56
N PHE A 12 -8.29 2.38 16.68
CA PHE A 12 -9.09 1.49 15.88
C PHE A 12 -9.66 0.36 16.76
N PRO A 13 -10.95 0.03 16.59
CA PRO A 13 -11.60 -0.99 17.43
C PRO A 13 -11.00 -2.39 17.24
N LEU A 14 -10.41 -2.65 16.08
CA LEU A 14 -9.70 -3.89 15.78
C LEU A 14 -8.23 -3.60 15.50
N LYS A 15 -7.32 -4.32 16.19
CA LYS A 15 -5.88 -4.16 15.99
C LYS A 15 -5.37 -5.17 14.98
N MET A 16 -4.36 -4.76 14.21
CA MET A 16 -3.57 -5.64 13.36
C MET A 16 -2.51 -6.34 14.21
N ASP A 17 -2.38 -7.63 14.02
CA ASP A 17 -1.30 -8.45 14.56
C ASP A 17 -0.76 -9.40 13.49
N TYR A 18 0.24 -10.20 13.82
CA TYR A 18 0.88 -11.11 12.87
C TYR A 18 -0.01 -12.28 12.40
N SER A 19 -1.15 -12.51 13.06
CA SER A 19 -2.15 -13.50 12.62
C SER A 19 -3.07 -12.94 11.54
N LYS A 20 -3.10 -11.61 11.36
CA LYS A 20 -4.01 -10.88 10.47
C LYS A 20 -3.38 -10.62 9.11
N SER A 21 -4.22 -10.66 8.08
CA SER A 21 -3.84 -10.38 6.70
C SER A 21 -4.46 -9.07 6.21
N MET A 22 -3.70 -8.33 5.39
CA MET A 22 -4.04 -6.99 4.95
C MET A 22 -3.90 -6.86 3.44
N MET A 23 -4.98 -6.50 2.75
CA MET A 23 -4.91 -6.05 1.36
C MET A 23 -4.80 -4.53 1.32
N LEU A 24 -3.82 -3.99 0.61
CA LEU A 24 -3.59 -2.56 0.45
C LEU A 24 -3.78 -2.17 -1.02
N MET A 25 -4.62 -1.17 -1.29
CA MET A 25 -4.86 -0.68 -2.64
C MET A 25 -4.82 0.85 -2.69
N GLY A 26 -4.12 1.40 -3.67
CA GLY A 26 -4.11 2.84 -3.88
C GLY A 26 -2.83 3.40 -4.49
N SER A 27 -2.49 4.62 -4.07
CA SER A 27 -1.40 5.43 -4.62
C SER A 27 0.00 4.92 -4.23
N CYS A 28 1.04 5.60 -4.72
CA CYS A 28 2.42 5.35 -4.31
C CYS A 28 2.63 5.46 -2.79
N PHE A 29 1.83 6.26 -2.08
CA PHE A 29 1.84 6.30 -0.62
C PHE A 29 1.46 4.93 -0.02
N THR A 30 0.49 4.22 -0.63
CA THR A 30 0.13 2.85 -0.25
C THR A 30 1.32 1.90 -0.36
N GLU A 31 2.12 2.02 -1.41
CA GLU A 31 3.32 1.19 -1.58
C GLU A 31 4.35 1.47 -0.47
N ASN A 32 4.53 2.73 -0.10
CA ASN A 32 5.45 3.08 0.99
C ASN A 32 5.03 2.46 2.34
N ILE A 33 3.76 2.53 2.69
CA ILE A 33 3.24 1.93 3.94
C ILE A 33 3.23 0.40 3.85
N GLY A 34 2.78 -0.14 2.71
CA GLY A 34 2.76 -1.59 2.49
C GLY A 34 4.14 -2.23 2.52
N GLN A 35 5.15 -1.57 1.94
CA GLN A 35 6.54 -2.05 1.99
C GLN A 35 7.07 -2.09 3.43
N LYS A 36 6.75 -1.09 4.26
CA LYS A 36 7.14 -1.12 5.69
C LYS A 36 6.49 -2.26 6.46
N LEU A 37 5.22 -2.56 6.18
CA LEU A 37 4.53 -3.71 6.76
C LEU A 37 5.16 -5.04 6.30
N LEU A 38 5.49 -5.18 5.01
CA LEU A 38 6.21 -6.35 4.47
C LEU A 38 7.60 -6.50 5.08
N ASP A 39 8.34 -5.41 5.23
CA ASP A 39 9.65 -5.39 5.86
C ASP A 39 9.59 -5.83 7.34
N LEU A 40 8.47 -5.57 8.00
CA LEU A 40 8.15 -6.05 9.35
C LEU A 40 7.48 -7.43 9.35
N LYS A 41 7.40 -8.09 8.20
CA LYS A 41 6.87 -9.46 8.01
C LYS A 41 5.38 -9.64 8.30
N PHE A 42 4.58 -8.57 8.19
CA PHE A 42 3.14 -8.70 8.17
C PHE A 42 2.66 -9.38 6.88
N LYS A 43 1.56 -10.10 6.95
CA LYS A 43 0.94 -10.75 5.79
C LYS A 43 0.17 -9.72 4.96
N VAL A 44 0.79 -9.26 3.89
CA VAL A 44 0.30 -8.14 3.05
C VAL A 44 0.18 -8.56 1.59
N ASP A 45 -0.96 -8.25 0.98
CA ASP A 45 -1.14 -8.18 -0.46
C ASP A 45 -1.26 -6.70 -0.88
N MET A 46 -0.31 -6.22 -1.66
CA MET A 46 -0.18 -4.80 -1.96
C MET A 46 -0.34 -4.53 -3.47
N ASN A 47 -1.25 -3.60 -3.79
CA ASN A 47 -1.47 -3.07 -5.14
C ASN A 47 -1.50 -4.16 -6.24
N PRO A 48 -2.44 -5.11 -6.21
CA PRO A 48 -2.51 -6.21 -7.17
C PRO A 48 -2.62 -5.77 -8.63
N PHE A 49 -3.14 -4.59 -8.90
CA PHE A 49 -3.21 -3.98 -10.23
C PHE A 49 -2.12 -2.92 -10.47
N GLY A 50 -1.21 -2.75 -9.51
CA GLY A 50 -0.27 -1.66 -9.44
C GLY A 50 -0.86 -0.40 -8.82
N ILE A 51 -0.13 0.71 -8.94
CA ILE A 51 -0.54 1.98 -8.34
C ILE A 51 -1.82 2.48 -9.01
N LEU A 52 -2.83 2.77 -8.17
CA LEU A 52 -4.12 3.31 -8.55
C LEU A 52 -4.39 4.60 -7.78
N TYR A 53 -4.85 5.64 -8.47
CA TYR A 53 -4.96 6.96 -7.84
C TYR A 53 -6.39 7.36 -7.49
N ASN A 54 -7.39 6.87 -8.20
CA ASN A 54 -8.76 7.34 -8.07
C ASN A 54 -9.71 6.25 -7.57
N PRO A 55 -10.82 6.64 -6.92
CA PRO A 55 -11.78 5.69 -6.35
C PRO A 55 -12.34 4.70 -7.37
N MET A 56 -12.65 5.14 -8.59
CA MET A 56 -13.28 4.25 -9.58
C MET A 56 -12.33 3.18 -10.10
N SER A 57 -11.04 3.53 -10.29
CA SER A 57 -10.03 2.54 -10.68
C SER A 57 -9.84 1.47 -9.60
N ILE A 58 -9.81 1.87 -8.33
CA ILE A 58 -9.72 0.93 -7.20
C ILE A 58 -11.00 0.07 -7.12
N ALA A 59 -12.18 0.68 -7.26
CA ALA A 59 -13.45 -0.04 -7.24
C ALA A 59 -13.55 -1.06 -8.40
N ASN A 60 -13.16 -0.67 -9.61
CA ASN A 60 -13.13 -1.57 -10.76
C ASN A 60 -12.17 -2.76 -10.53
N SER A 61 -11.00 -2.50 -9.94
CA SER A 61 -10.06 -3.56 -9.60
C SER A 61 -10.62 -4.52 -8.55
N LEU A 62 -11.28 -4.03 -7.52
CA LEU A 62 -11.96 -4.87 -6.52
C LEU A 62 -13.11 -5.68 -7.14
N LYS A 63 -13.90 -5.10 -8.06
CA LYS A 63 -14.93 -5.83 -8.80
C LYS A 63 -14.32 -6.96 -9.64
N ILE A 64 -13.21 -6.70 -10.33
CA ILE A 64 -12.48 -7.72 -11.11
C ILE A 64 -12.06 -8.89 -10.21
N LEU A 65 -11.57 -8.61 -8.99
CA LEU A 65 -11.25 -9.67 -8.01
C LEU A 65 -12.51 -10.43 -7.58
N LEU A 66 -13.58 -9.73 -7.21
CA LEU A 66 -14.84 -10.37 -6.78
C LEU A 66 -15.46 -11.28 -7.84
N GLU A 67 -15.44 -10.83 -9.09
CA GLU A 67 -16.01 -11.55 -10.24
C GLU A 67 -15.09 -12.67 -10.74
N LYS A 68 -13.88 -12.82 -10.19
CA LYS A 68 -12.84 -13.75 -10.65
C LYS A 68 -12.62 -13.63 -12.17
N ARG A 69 -12.62 -12.37 -12.65
CA ARG A 69 -12.57 -12.09 -14.09
C ARG A 69 -11.32 -12.67 -14.73
N ILE A 70 -11.52 -13.44 -15.79
CA ILE A 70 -10.45 -13.96 -16.63
C ILE A 70 -10.13 -12.91 -17.70
N PHE A 71 -8.85 -12.49 -17.75
CA PHE A 71 -8.35 -11.62 -18.80
C PHE A 71 -7.98 -12.44 -20.04
N THR A 72 -8.24 -11.86 -21.20
CA THR A 72 -7.95 -12.45 -22.51
C THR A 72 -7.15 -11.46 -23.36
N GLU A 73 -6.69 -11.88 -24.51
CA GLU A 73 -6.00 -11.02 -25.47
C GLU A 73 -6.82 -9.77 -25.86
N LYS A 74 -8.17 -9.85 -25.80
CA LYS A 74 -9.08 -8.74 -26.10
C LYS A 74 -9.08 -7.64 -25.04
N ASP A 75 -8.55 -7.93 -23.86
CA ASP A 75 -8.40 -6.98 -22.75
C ASP A 75 -7.07 -6.22 -22.80
N LEU A 76 -6.22 -6.58 -23.78
CA LEU A 76 -4.93 -5.96 -24.01
C LEU A 76 -4.95 -5.15 -25.30
N PHE A 77 -4.15 -4.11 -25.34
CA PHE A 77 -3.87 -3.33 -26.57
C PHE A 77 -2.36 -3.12 -26.71
N ASN A 78 -1.90 -3.01 -27.96
CA ASN A 78 -0.50 -2.73 -28.24
C ASN A 78 -0.31 -1.23 -28.48
N ASP A 79 0.60 -0.63 -27.76
CA ASP A 79 1.06 0.74 -27.98
C ASP A 79 2.58 0.80 -27.96
N HIS A 80 3.18 1.33 -29.00
CA HIS A 80 4.65 1.43 -29.17
C HIS A 80 5.41 0.10 -28.92
N GLY A 81 4.83 -1.03 -29.32
CA GLY A 81 5.44 -2.35 -29.18
C GLY A 81 5.28 -2.99 -27.79
N LEU A 82 4.54 -2.37 -26.91
CA LEU A 82 4.21 -2.91 -25.59
C LEU A 82 2.73 -3.31 -25.52
N TRP A 83 2.46 -4.49 -25.00
CA TRP A 83 1.12 -4.94 -24.67
C TRP A 83 0.72 -4.42 -23.30
N ASN A 84 -0.40 -3.71 -23.24
CA ASN A 84 -0.88 -2.96 -22.09
C ASN A 84 -2.32 -3.34 -21.75
N SER A 85 -2.72 -3.13 -20.51
CA SER A 85 -4.12 -3.19 -20.07
C SER A 85 -4.53 -1.87 -19.43
N TYR A 86 -5.66 -1.32 -19.82
CA TYR A 86 -6.20 -0.08 -19.22
C TYR A 86 -6.54 -0.21 -17.73
N PHE A 87 -6.62 -1.42 -17.19
CA PHE A 87 -6.92 -1.68 -15.78
C PHE A 87 -5.67 -1.77 -14.90
N HIS A 88 -4.48 -1.91 -15.51
CA HIS A 88 -3.24 -2.21 -14.78
C HIS A 88 -2.18 -1.12 -14.95
N HIS A 89 -1.33 -1.01 -13.94
CA HIS A 89 -0.13 -0.18 -14.01
C HIS A 89 0.86 -0.73 -15.05
N SER A 90 1.70 0.13 -15.62
CA SER A 90 2.67 -0.24 -16.66
C SER A 90 3.68 -1.33 -16.26
N ARG A 91 3.82 -1.66 -14.99
CA ARG A 91 4.65 -2.80 -14.54
C ARG A 91 4.14 -4.16 -15.03
N PHE A 92 2.87 -4.23 -15.47
CA PHE A 92 2.27 -5.41 -16.08
C PHE A 92 2.42 -5.46 -17.60
N SER A 93 2.91 -4.37 -18.20
CA SER A 93 3.16 -4.32 -19.65
C SER A 93 4.35 -5.20 -20.03
N ASP A 94 4.29 -5.77 -21.25
CA ASP A 94 5.36 -6.59 -21.80
C ASP A 94 5.42 -6.42 -23.32
N ILE A 95 6.60 -6.72 -23.92
CA ILE A 95 6.76 -6.83 -25.37
C ILE A 95 6.08 -8.08 -25.92
N ASP A 96 5.99 -9.13 -25.10
CA ASP A 96 5.27 -10.35 -25.37
C ASP A 96 3.86 -10.29 -24.79
N ARG A 97 2.85 -10.53 -25.64
CA ARG A 97 1.43 -10.47 -25.26
C ARG A 97 1.06 -11.53 -24.22
N ASP A 98 1.54 -12.73 -24.42
CA ASP A 98 1.17 -13.86 -23.58
C ASP A 98 1.85 -13.75 -22.21
N ALA A 99 3.09 -13.21 -22.19
CA ALA A 99 3.76 -12.87 -20.93
C ALA A 99 3.03 -11.77 -20.14
N ALA A 100 2.53 -10.71 -20.81
CA ALA A 100 1.70 -9.69 -20.17
C ALA A 100 0.42 -10.29 -19.57
N LEU A 101 -0.27 -11.13 -20.34
CA LEU A 101 -1.50 -11.79 -19.92
C LEU A 101 -1.27 -12.76 -18.75
N GLN A 102 -0.19 -13.50 -18.77
CA GLN A 102 0.20 -14.41 -17.69
C GLN A 102 0.46 -13.66 -16.39
N LYS A 103 1.27 -12.59 -16.41
CA LYS A 103 1.53 -11.73 -15.24
C LYS A 103 0.23 -11.21 -14.60
N ILE A 104 -0.71 -10.76 -15.44
CA ILE A 104 -2.01 -10.26 -15.00
C ILE A 104 -2.81 -11.38 -14.35
N SER A 105 -2.94 -12.51 -15.02
CA SER A 105 -3.79 -13.63 -14.59
C SER A 105 -3.29 -14.26 -13.28
N GLU A 106 -1.99 -14.49 -13.17
CA GLU A 106 -1.36 -15.03 -11.94
C GLU A 106 -1.57 -14.09 -10.76
N ARG A 107 -1.37 -12.78 -10.99
CA ARG A 107 -1.52 -11.80 -9.92
C ARG A 107 -2.96 -11.66 -9.43
N ILE A 108 -3.93 -11.67 -10.35
CA ILE A 108 -5.35 -11.63 -10.03
C ILE A 108 -5.77 -12.88 -9.23
N ALA A 109 -5.33 -14.08 -9.64
CA ALA A 109 -5.67 -15.31 -8.95
C ALA A 109 -5.23 -15.28 -7.48
N ILE A 110 -3.97 -14.90 -7.22
CA ILE A 110 -3.42 -14.77 -5.86
C ILE A 110 -4.22 -13.75 -5.04
N SER A 111 -4.52 -12.59 -5.61
CA SER A 111 -5.19 -11.52 -4.87
C SER A 111 -6.68 -11.78 -4.66
N ASN A 112 -7.31 -12.56 -5.53
CA ASN A 112 -8.67 -13.00 -5.34
C ASN A 112 -8.80 -13.88 -4.08
N GLU A 113 -7.98 -14.94 -3.99
CA GLU A 113 -7.94 -15.80 -2.80
C GLU A 113 -7.59 -15.01 -1.53
N PHE A 114 -6.69 -14.04 -1.65
CA PHE A 114 -6.31 -13.18 -0.54
C PHE A 114 -7.48 -12.32 -0.05
N LEU A 115 -8.25 -11.70 -0.96
CA LEU A 115 -9.40 -10.85 -0.61
C LEU A 115 -10.50 -11.64 0.12
N GLU A 116 -10.73 -12.89 -0.26
CA GLU A 116 -11.73 -13.76 0.37
C GLU A 116 -11.43 -14.03 1.85
N THR A 117 -10.17 -13.95 2.26
CA THR A 117 -9.70 -14.28 3.61
C THR A 117 -9.03 -13.13 4.35
N ALA A 118 -8.91 -11.95 3.73
CA ALA A 118 -8.27 -10.79 4.33
C ALA A 118 -9.04 -10.30 5.55
N ASP A 119 -8.32 -9.92 6.60
CA ASP A 119 -8.90 -9.27 7.78
C ASP A 119 -9.10 -7.77 7.56
N PHE A 120 -8.21 -7.14 6.77
CA PHE A 120 -8.25 -5.71 6.50
C PHE A 120 -8.10 -5.40 5.01
N LEU A 121 -8.87 -4.42 4.56
CA LEU A 121 -8.71 -3.75 3.27
C LEU A 121 -8.38 -2.28 3.53
N ILE A 122 -7.17 -1.86 3.18
CA ILE A 122 -6.70 -0.49 3.31
C ILE A 122 -6.77 0.17 1.94
N ILE A 123 -7.58 1.22 1.83
CA ILE A 123 -7.82 1.94 0.57
C ILE A 123 -7.28 3.36 0.69
N THR A 124 -6.32 3.71 -0.17
CA THR A 124 -5.75 5.06 -0.24
C THR A 124 -6.22 5.79 -1.49
N PHE A 125 -7.12 6.73 -1.33
CA PHE A 125 -7.54 7.60 -2.43
C PHE A 125 -6.52 8.70 -2.70
N GLY A 126 -6.05 8.82 -3.93
CA GLY A 126 -5.10 9.84 -4.36
C GLY A 126 -5.79 11.10 -4.89
N THR A 127 -6.70 10.93 -5.83
CA THR A 127 -7.42 12.02 -6.51
C THR A 127 -8.83 11.59 -6.90
N ALA A 128 -9.74 12.56 -6.98
CA ALA A 128 -11.08 12.35 -7.53
C ALA A 128 -11.14 12.51 -9.07
N TRP A 129 -10.03 12.87 -9.71
CA TRP A 129 -9.95 12.98 -11.16
C TRP A 129 -9.83 11.61 -11.81
N VAL A 130 -10.62 11.37 -12.86
CA VAL A 130 -10.67 10.14 -13.64
C VAL A 130 -10.46 10.41 -15.12
N TYR A 131 -10.04 9.38 -15.84
CA TYR A 131 -9.97 9.34 -17.28
C TYR A 131 -10.93 8.27 -17.80
N GLU A 132 -11.86 8.67 -18.65
CA GLU A 132 -12.81 7.80 -19.34
C GLU A 132 -12.37 7.65 -20.80
N LEU A 133 -12.15 6.42 -21.25
CA LEU A 133 -11.82 6.15 -22.65
C LEU A 133 -13.08 6.42 -23.50
N LYS A 134 -13.00 7.37 -24.44
CA LYS A 134 -14.14 7.82 -25.25
C LYS A 134 -14.77 6.71 -26.07
N GLU A 135 -13.97 5.79 -26.56
CA GLU A 135 -14.41 4.66 -27.38
C GLU A 135 -15.37 3.73 -26.62
N THR A 136 -15.09 3.48 -25.33
CA THR A 136 -15.82 2.47 -24.55
C THR A 136 -16.67 3.05 -23.41
N GLY A 137 -16.48 4.33 -23.07
CA GLY A 137 -17.08 4.95 -21.88
C GLY A 137 -16.56 4.40 -20.55
N LYS A 138 -15.48 3.61 -20.56
CA LYS A 138 -14.91 3.00 -19.35
C LYS A 138 -13.87 3.90 -18.70
N ILE A 139 -13.93 4.01 -17.37
CA ILE A 139 -12.87 4.66 -16.61
C ILE A 139 -11.66 3.75 -16.58
N VAL A 140 -10.50 4.30 -16.97
CA VAL A 140 -9.23 3.59 -17.05
C VAL A 140 -8.36 3.89 -15.83
N SER A 141 -7.57 2.90 -15.43
CA SER A 141 -6.60 3.02 -14.34
C SER A 141 -5.29 3.64 -14.79
N ASN A 142 -4.91 3.38 -16.05
CA ASN A 142 -3.70 3.93 -16.65
C ASN A 142 -3.95 4.23 -18.13
N CYS A 143 -3.54 5.42 -18.58
CA CYS A 143 -3.63 5.83 -19.99
C CYS A 143 -2.48 5.30 -20.86
N HIS A 144 -1.41 4.75 -20.29
CA HIS A 144 -0.24 4.16 -20.99
C HIS A 144 0.37 5.07 -22.07
N LYS A 145 0.36 6.40 -21.87
CA LYS A 145 0.82 7.42 -22.84
C LYS A 145 -0.01 7.54 -24.12
N VAL A 146 -1.11 6.82 -24.24
CA VAL A 146 -2.09 7.04 -25.32
C VAL A 146 -2.51 8.51 -25.33
N PRO A 147 -2.68 9.14 -26.52
CA PRO A 147 -2.97 10.56 -26.61
C PRO A 147 -4.16 11.02 -25.74
N ALA A 148 -4.02 12.16 -25.08
CA ALA A 148 -5.05 12.69 -24.19
C ALA A 148 -6.39 12.95 -24.91
N SER A 149 -6.37 13.13 -26.22
CA SER A 149 -7.57 13.25 -27.07
C SER A 149 -8.50 12.04 -27.00
N GLU A 150 -7.97 10.86 -26.71
CA GLU A 150 -8.76 9.62 -26.62
C GLU A 150 -9.57 9.53 -25.33
N PHE A 151 -9.30 10.40 -24.37
CA PHE A 151 -9.93 10.35 -23.07
C PHE A 151 -10.80 11.60 -22.81
N LYS A 152 -11.88 11.39 -22.06
CA LYS A 152 -12.60 12.44 -21.35
C LYS A 152 -12.09 12.46 -19.91
N ARG A 153 -11.66 13.63 -19.42
CA ARG A 153 -11.17 13.81 -18.07
C ARG A 153 -12.16 14.64 -17.26
N PHE A 154 -12.54 14.16 -16.09
CA PHE A 154 -13.47 14.87 -15.20
C PHE A 154 -13.23 14.49 -13.75
N ARG A 155 -13.76 15.30 -12.84
CA ARG A 155 -13.71 15.05 -11.40
C ARG A 155 -15.00 14.40 -10.96
N LEU A 156 -14.89 13.29 -10.21
CA LEU A 156 -16.02 12.60 -9.58
C LEU A 156 -16.70 13.47 -8.53
N GLY A 157 -17.98 13.29 -8.37
CA GLY A 157 -18.75 13.84 -7.25
C GLY A 157 -18.70 12.93 -6.01
N VAL A 158 -19.07 13.50 -4.87
CA VAL A 158 -19.16 12.75 -3.60
C VAL A 158 -20.14 11.58 -3.72
N PHE A 159 -21.33 11.84 -4.32
CA PHE A 159 -22.39 10.85 -4.48
C PHE A 159 -21.93 9.64 -5.32
N GLU A 160 -21.24 9.87 -6.45
CA GLU A 160 -20.75 8.80 -7.32
C GLU A 160 -19.79 7.87 -6.57
N ILE A 161 -18.87 8.44 -5.79
CA ILE A 161 -17.92 7.65 -4.99
C ILE A 161 -18.66 6.87 -3.91
N THR A 162 -19.55 7.54 -3.17
CA THR A 162 -20.25 6.94 -2.04
C THR A 162 -21.13 5.77 -2.48
N GLU A 163 -21.93 5.94 -3.55
CA GLU A 163 -22.80 4.87 -4.05
C GLU A 163 -21.97 3.69 -4.59
N THR A 164 -20.92 3.97 -5.37
CA THR A 164 -20.04 2.92 -5.88
C THR A 164 -19.44 2.07 -4.77
N TYR A 165 -18.94 2.71 -3.71
CA TYR A 165 -18.31 1.99 -2.60
C TYR A 165 -19.32 1.35 -1.66
N ARG A 166 -20.52 1.90 -1.51
CA ARG A 166 -21.59 1.26 -0.75
C ARG A 166 -21.94 -0.08 -1.37
N GLU A 167 -22.28 -0.10 -2.65
CA GLU A 167 -22.62 -1.34 -3.37
C GLU A 167 -21.46 -2.34 -3.39
N LEU A 168 -20.23 -1.87 -3.62
CA LEU A 168 -19.05 -2.70 -3.69
C LEU A 168 -18.73 -3.37 -2.35
N LEU A 169 -18.74 -2.61 -1.26
CA LEU A 169 -18.42 -3.14 0.07
C LEU A 169 -19.50 -4.11 0.55
N GLU A 170 -20.77 -3.85 0.25
CA GLU A 170 -21.85 -4.81 0.53
C GLU A 170 -21.63 -6.15 -0.21
N GLN A 171 -21.14 -6.11 -1.46
CA GLN A 171 -20.79 -7.33 -2.20
C GLN A 171 -19.57 -8.04 -1.60
N ILE A 172 -18.54 -7.31 -1.20
CA ILE A 172 -17.35 -7.87 -0.55
C ILE A 172 -17.74 -8.55 0.76
N TRP A 173 -18.56 -7.92 1.59
CA TRP A 173 -18.99 -8.50 2.86
C TRP A 173 -19.91 -9.71 2.74
N LYS A 174 -20.55 -9.95 1.60
CA LYS A 174 -21.25 -11.22 1.34
C LYS A 174 -20.27 -12.40 1.22
N ILE A 175 -19.06 -12.15 0.73
CA ILE A 175 -18.00 -13.16 0.56
C ILE A 175 -17.12 -13.23 1.80
N ASN A 176 -16.72 -12.07 2.33
CA ASN A 176 -15.88 -11.95 3.53
C ASN A 176 -16.53 -11.04 4.57
N PRO A 177 -17.46 -11.56 5.40
CA PRO A 177 -18.18 -10.77 6.40
C PRO A 177 -17.30 -10.20 7.51
N GLY A 178 -16.10 -10.76 7.70
CA GLY A 178 -15.15 -10.34 8.72
C GLY A 178 -14.29 -9.15 8.34
N LEU A 179 -14.22 -8.81 7.05
CA LEU A 179 -13.33 -7.79 6.53
C LEU A 179 -13.59 -6.41 7.15
N LYS A 180 -12.53 -5.75 7.59
CA LYS A 180 -12.55 -4.35 8.04
C LYS A 180 -11.91 -3.46 6.99
N VAL A 181 -12.51 -2.29 6.77
CA VAL A 181 -12.04 -1.34 5.75
C VAL A 181 -11.43 -0.12 6.42
N ILE A 182 -10.22 0.25 6.02
CA ILE A 182 -9.56 1.47 6.47
C ILE A 182 -9.35 2.35 5.26
N PHE A 183 -10.03 3.48 5.24
CA PHE A 183 -9.81 4.51 4.24
C PHE A 183 -8.73 5.48 4.68
N THR A 184 -8.00 6.00 3.71
CA THR A 184 -7.10 7.13 3.90
C THR A 184 -7.03 7.95 2.61
N VAL A 185 -6.71 9.24 2.74
CA VAL A 185 -6.46 10.12 1.61
C VAL A 185 -4.97 10.34 1.49
N SER A 186 -4.40 10.04 0.31
CA SER A 186 -2.98 10.23 0.04
C SER A 186 -2.54 11.66 0.35
N PRO A 187 -1.47 11.86 1.11
CA PRO A 187 -0.92 13.19 1.39
C PRO A 187 -0.28 13.85 0.16
N ILE A 188 0.06 13.06 -0.87
CA ILE A 188 0.71 13.57 -2.06
C ILE A 188 -0.30 14.36 -2.90
N ARG A 189 0.09 15.55 -3.33
CA ARG A 189 -0.74 16.43 -4.15
C ARG A 189 -0.58 16.12 -5.63
N HIS A 190 -1.69 16.04 -6.36
CA HIS A 190 -1.68 16.00 -7.82
C HIS A 190 -1.61 17.39 -8.40
N TRP A 191 -0.39 17.89 -8.66
CA TRP A 191 -0.13 19.28 -9.04
C TRP A 191 -0.50 19.62 -10.48
N LYS A 192 -0.77 18.63 -11.32
CA LYS A 192 -1.20 18.82 -12.72
C LYS A 192 -2.39 19.77 -12.87
N ASP A 193 -3.28 19.77 -11.88
CA ASP A 193 -4.51 20.55 -11.89
C ASP A 193 -4.40 21.87 -11.11
N GLY A 194 -3.24 22.13 -10.54
CA GLY A 194 -3.01 23.26 -9.67
C GLY A 194 -3.55 23.06 -8.25
N ALA A 195 -3.23 24.01 -7.37
CA ALA A 195 -3.49 23.89 -5.94
C ALA A 195 -5.00 23.85 -5.61
N VAL A 196 -5.81 24.67 -6.26
CA VAL A 196 -7.25 24.78 -5.99
C VAL A 196 -7.97 23.50 -6.38
N GLU A 197 -7.77 23.03 -7.59
CA GLU A 197 -8.43 21.81 -8.09
C GLU A 197 -7.96 20.56 -7.32
N ASN A 198 -6.68 20.50 -6.93
CA ASN A 198 -6.23 19.45 -6.02
C ASN A 198 -6.97 19.49 -4.68
N GLN A 199 -7.17 20.70 -4.09
CA GLN A 199 -7.88 20.82 -2.82
C GLN A 199 -9.35 20.43 -2.95
N LEU A 200 -10.03 20.81 -4.03
CA LEU A 200 -11.40 20.38 -4.32
C LEU A 200 -11.49 18.87 -4.53
N SER A 201 -10.50 18.29 -5.19
CA SER A 201 -10.39 16.83 -5.34
C SER A 201 -10.26 16.12 -3.99
N LYS A 202 -9.34 16.59 -3.11
CA LYS A 202 -9.17 16.02 -1.76
C LYS A 202 -10.43 16.19 -0.91
N ALA A 203 -11.08 17.35 -0.95
CA ALA A 203 -12.34 17.61 -0.24
C ALA A 203 -13.45 16.61 -0.68
N THR A 204 -13.56 16.34 -1.99
CA THR A 204 -14.50 15.33 -2.50
C THR A 204 -14.24 13.95 -1.92
N LEU A 205 -12.97 13.53 -1.86
CA LEU A 205 -12.58 12.23 -1.31
C LEU A 205 -12.89 12.14 0.20
N LEU A 206 -12.58 13.18 0.96
CA LEU A 206 -12.82 13.24 2.40
C LEU A 206 -14.31 13.17 2.72
N LEU A 207 -15.15 13.93 2.01
CA LEU A 207 -16.60 13.92 2.18
C LEU A 207 -17.21 12.55 1.83
N ALA A 208 -16.72 11.89 0.76
CA ALA A 208 -17.19 10.57 0.38
C ALA A 208 -16.84 9.53 1.46
N ILE A 209 -15.62 9.55 1.99
CA ILE A 209 -15.18 8.67 3.06
C ILE A 209 -16.02 8.89 4.33
N ASP A 210 -16.26 10.16 4.72
CA ASP A 210 -17.10 10.49 5.88
C ASP A 210 -18.50 9.90 5.74
N GLN A 211 -19.13 10.03 4.56
CA GLN A 211 -20.45 9.44 4.30
C GLN A 211 -20.44 7.91 4.38
N LEU A 212 -19.41 7.25 3.84
CA LEU A 212 -19.27 5.78 3.93
C LEU A 212 -19.14 5.32 5.39
N ILE A 213 -18.30 5.98 6.18
CA ILE A 213 -18.09 5.64 7.59
C ILE A 213 -19.36 5.86 8.40
N ARG A 214 -20.09 6.96 8.16
CA ARG A 214 -21.40 7.20 8.82
C ARG A 214 -22.44 6.17 8.42
N GLY A 215 -22.42 5.70 7.17
CA GLY A 215 -23.36 4.71 6.68
C GLY A 215 -23.12 3.30 7.24
N PHE A 216 -21.87 2.84 7.27
CA PHE A 216 -21.51 1.50 7.73
C PHE A 216 -21.15 1.39 9.20
N GLY A 217 -20.74 2.49 9.82
CA GLY A 217 -20.31 2.57 11.22
C GLY A 217 -18.82 2.27 11.44
N ASN A 218 -18.29 2.87 12.51
CA ASN A 218 -16.86 2.83 12.85
C ASN A 218 -16.33 1.43 13.22
N GLN A 219 -17.22 0.45 13.43
CA GLN A 219 -16.83 -0.92 13.75
C GLN A 219 -16.35 -1.71 12.52
N VAL A 220 -16.74 -1.28 11.32
CA VAL A 220 -16.39 -1.95 10.06
C VAL A 220 -15.62 -1.07 9.08
N CYS A 221 -15.82 0.25 9.14
CA CYS A 221 -15.12 1.24 8.33
C CYS A 221 -14.48 2.30 9.22
N ALA A 222 -13.22 2.64 8.95
CA ALA A 222 -12.49 3.65 9.69
C ALA A 222 -11.65 4.53 8.76
N TYR A 223 -11.22 5.69 9.26
CA TYR A 223 -10.36 6.63 8.53
C TYR A 223 -9.02 6.80 9.23
N PHE A 224 -7.94 6.67 8.49
CA PHE A 224 -6.60 7.04 8.94
C PHE A 224 -6.19 8.38 8.30
N PRO A 225 -5.92 9.44 9.09
CA PRO A 225 -5.77 10.81 8.58
C PRO A 225 -4.35 11.10 8.03
N SER A 226 -3.87 10.33 7.04
CA SER A 226 -2.52 10.54 6.49
C SER A 226 -2.37 11.89 5.80
N TYR A 227 -3.44 12.39 5.18
CA TYR A 227 -3.44 13.70 4.53
C TYR A 227 -3.29 14.82 5.57
N GLU A 228 -4.06 14.76 6.63
CA GLU A 228 -4.05 15.77 7.70
C GLU A 228 -2.73 15.74 8.48
N ILE A 229 -2.15 14.55 8.73
CA ILE A 229 -0.82 14.46 9.36
C ILE A 229 0.21 15.30 8.59
N VAL A 230 0.22 15.20 7.26
CA VAL A 230 1.17 16.00 6.46
C VAL A 230 0.78 17.47 6.46
N MET A 231 -0.51 17.80 6.36
CA MET A 231 -0.96 19.19 6.28
C MET A 231 -0.84 19.94 7.61
N ASP A 232 -0.91 19.24 8.75
CA ASP A 232 -0.97 19.89 10.05
C ASP A 232 0.25 19.59 10.95
N GLU A 233 0.75 18.35 10.99
CA GLU A 233 1.92 18.00 11.81
C GLU A 233 3.25 18.25 11.08
N LEU A 234 3.30 18.07 9.75
CA LEU A 234 4.51 18.14 8.92
C LEU A 234 4.51 19.39 8.00
N ARG A 235 4.23 20.58 8.56
CA ARG A 235 4.11 21.85 7.82
C ARG A 235 5.46 22.48 7.42
N ASP A 236 6.37 21.66 6.87
CA ASP A 236 7.69 22.16 6.48
C ASP A 236 8.20 21.43 5.24
N TYR A 237 8.82 22.14 4.31
CA TYR A 237 9.37 21.56 3.08
C TYR A 237 10.46 20.52 3.30
N ARG A 238 11.12 20.48 4.45
CA ARG A 238 12.08 19.40 4.81
C ARG A 238 11.47 18.00 4.86
N PHE A 239 10.13 17.91 4.93
CA PHE A 239 9.38 16.66 4.92
C PHE A 239 9.01 16.19 3.51
N TYR A 240 9.39 16.96 2.48
CA TYR A 240 9.19 16.60 1.09
C TYR A 240 10.47 16.13 0.43
N ALA A 241 10.34 15.33 -0.63
CA ALA A 241 11.44 14.97 -1.51
C ALA A 241 11.88 16.17 -2.38
N GLU A 242 12.89 15.98 -3.22
CA GLU A 242 13.46 17.03 -4.07
C GLU A 242 12.43 17.68 -5.02
N ASP A 243 11.38 16.96 -5.40
CA ASP A 243 10.30 17.48 -6.26
C ASP A 243 9.28 18.35 -5.52
N MET A 244 9.40 18.50 -4.20
CA MET A 244 8.51 19.27 -3.33
C MET A 244 7.04 18.81 -3.34
N LEU A 245 6.78 17.57 -3.78
CA LEU A 245 5.46 16.95 -3.88
C LEU A 245 5.40 15.60 -3.17
N HIS A 246 6.36 14.72 -3.45
CA HIS A 246 6.48 13.44 -2.75
C HIS A 246 7.04 13.65 -1.34
N LEU A 247 6.74 12.72 -0.47
CA LEU A 247 7.23 12.77 0.91
C LEU A 247 8.67 12.26 1.01
N SER A 248 9.45 12.88 1.88
CA SER A 248 10.76 12.37 2.26
C SER A 248 10.63 11.04 3.03
N PRO A 249 11.70 10.21 3.09
CA PRO A 249 11.70 9.01 3.92
C PRO A 249 11.35 9.29 5.39
N VAL A 250 11.85 10.40 5.95
CA VAL A 250 11.56 10.80 7.34
C VAL A 250 10.07 11.07 7.56
N ALA A 251 9.41 11.74 6.62
CA ALA A 251 7.97 11.98 6.71
C ALA A 251 7.17 10.67 6.59
N THR A 252 7.58 9.78 5.69
CA THR A 252 6.96 8.47 5.53
C THR A 252 7.12 7.61 6.79
N ASP A 253 8.30 7.65 7.43
CA ASP A 253 8.57 6.98 8.70
C ASP A 253 7.67 7.51 9.82
N TYR A 254 7.54 8.82 9.92
CA TYR A 254 6.67 9.46 10.91
C TYR A 254 5.21 9.06 10.73
N ILE A 255 4.67 9.10 9.51
CA ILE A 255 3.28 8.68 9.25
C ILE A 255 3.08 7.19 9.57
N PHE A 256 4.07 6.34 9.25
CA PHE A 256 4.01 4.93 9.60
C PHE A 256 4.05 4.71 11.12
N GLU A 257 4.82 5.48 11.88
CA GLU A 257 4.80 5.45 13.34
C GLU A 257 3.41 5.81 13.89
N ARG A 258 2.79 6.89 13.37
CA ARG A 258 1.42 7.30 13.73
C ARG A 258 0.41 6.20 13.40
N PHE A 259 0.52 5.58 12.22
CA PHE A 259 -0.29 4.44 11.81
C PHE A 259 -0.10 3.24 12.76
N SER A 260 1.13 2.85 13.00
CA SER A 260 1.48 1.74 13.87
C SER A 260 0.94 1.94 15.29
N LYS A 261 1.03 3.16 15.83
CA LYS A 261 0.56 3.50 17.18
C LYS A 261 -0.91 3.15 17.39
N VAL A 262 -1.78 3.41 16.41
CA VAL A 262 -3.24 3.28 16.54
C VAL A 262 -3.81 1.98 15.96
N ILE A 263 -3.11 1.34 15.02
CA ILE A 263 -3.63 0.18 14.29
C ILE A 263 -2.94 -1.13 14.69
N ILE A 264 -1.62 -1.13 14.93
CA ILE A 264 -0.86 -2.34 15.27
C ILE A 264 -0.99 -2.64 16.78
N SER A 265 -1.19 -3.91 17.12
CA SER A 265 -1.26 -4.37 18.52
C SER A 265 0.05 -4.11 19.28
N SER A 266 -0.05 -3.92 20.59
CA SER A 266 1.14 -3.68 21.43
C SER A 266 2.14 -4.83 21.36
N GLU A 267 1.64 -6.08 21.36
CA GLU A 267 2.48 -7.27 21.23
C GLU A 267 3.23 -7.30 19.89
N SER A 268 2.50 -7.06 18.78
CA SER A 268 3.13 -7.01 17.44
C SER A 268 4.12 -5.87 17.29
N LYS A 269 3.92 -4.74 17.97
CA LYS A 269 4.91 -3.65 18.00
C LYS A 269 6.22 -4.06 18.66
N GLU A 270 6.18 -4.86 19.72
CA GLU A 270 7.40 -5.36 20.36
C GLU A 270 8.15 -6.36 19.47
N ILE A 271 7.42 -7.22 18.76
CA ILE A 271 8.02 -8.11 17.75
C ILE A 271 8.63 -7.30 16.60
N SER A 272 7.89 -6.31 16.08
CA SER A 272 8.36 -5.39 15.02
C SER A 272 9.67 -4.70 15.40
N LYS A 273 9.84 -4.23 16.66
CA LYS A 273 11.09 -3.64 17.13
C LYS A 273 12.28 -4.62 17.05
N LYS A 274 12.05 -5.89 17.36
CA LYS A 274 13.10 -6.92 17.24
C LYS A 274 13.49 -7.12 15.77
N ILE A 275 12.49 -7.16 14.86
CA ILE A 275 12.71 -7.29 13.42
C ILE A 275 13.45 -6.06 12.85
N GLU A 276 13.06 -4.85 13.25
CA GLU A 276 13.76 -3.61 12.87
C GLU A 276 15.21 -3.59 13.34
N LYS A 277 15.48 -4.05 14.57
CA LYS A 277 16.84 -4.16 15.08
C LYS A 277 17.67 -5.12 14.25
N LEU A 278 17.11 -6.28 13.89
CA LEU A 278 17.77 -7.27 13.04
C LEU A 278 18.05 -6.69 11.65
N LYS A 279 17.10 -5.97 11.04
CA LYS A 279 17.28 -5.29 9.75
C LYS A 279 18.41 -4.26 9.83
N LYS A 280 18.45 -3.42 10.86
CA LYS A 280 19.56 -2.47 11.10
C LYS A 280 20.89 -3.17 11.26
N SER A 281 20.91 -4.36 11.87
CA SER A 281 22.12 -5.17 11.99
C SER A 281 22.64 -5.68 10.65
N MET A 282 21.75 -5.98 9.69
CA MET A 282 22.15 -6.35 8.32
C MET A 282 22.74 -5.17 7.53
N ASP A 283 22.29 -3.95 7.81
CA ASP A 283 22.81 -2.73 7.18
C ASP A 283 24.15 -2.28 7.80
N HIS A 284 24.53 -2.87 8.94
CA HIS A 284 25.78 -2.53 9.64
C HIS A 284 26.99 -2.98 8.82
N ARG A 285 27.92 -2.04 8.56
CA ARG A 285 29.19 -2.30 7.90
C ARG A 285 30.32 -2.18 8.92
N PRO A 286 31.00 -3.28 9.26
CA PRO A 286 32.11 -3.23 10.22
C PRO A 286 33.27 -2.45 9.62
N VAL A 287 33.95 -1.66 10.45
CA VAL A 287 35.22 -0.98 10.07
C VAL A 287 36.29 -2.00 9.81
N ASN A 288 36.38 -3.06 10.63
CA ASN A 288 37.28 -4.18 10.46
C ASN A 288 36.50 -5.51 10.62
N PRO A 289 36.24 -6.24 9.52
CA PRO A 289 35.51 -7.50 9.57
C PRO A 289 36.29 -8.69 10.13
N LYS A 290 37.61 -8.53 10.43
CA LYS A 290 38.47 -9.60 10.93
C LYS A 290 38.56 -9.67 12.47
N THR A 291 37.73 -8.94 13.18
CA THR A 291 37.75 -8.87 14.64
C THR A 291 36.85 -9.91 15.29
N ASN A 292 37.22 -10.38 16.49
CA ASN A 292 36.36 -11.27 17.26
C ASN A 292 35.02 -10.60 17.65
N GLU A 293 35.03 -9.29 17.87
CA GLU A 293 33.84 -8.50 18.17
C GLU A 293 32.82 -8.58 17.00
N TYR A 294 33.30 -8.57 15.74
CA TYR A 294 32.41 -8.73 14.59
C TYR A 294 31.86 -10.17 14.48
N LYS A 295 32.71 -11.17 14.79
CA LYS A 295 32.26 -12.55 14.86
C LYS A 295 31.18 -12.75 15.93
N ASP A 296 31.38 -12.19 17.12
CA ASP A 296 30.40 -12.25 18.21
C ASP A 296 29.09 -11.54 17.84
N PHE A 297 29.18 -10.41 17.12
CA PHE A 297 28.02 -9.72 16.58
C PHE A 297 27.23 -10.59 15.59
N ILE A 298 27.87 -11.34 14.71
CA ILE A 298 27.22 -12.29 13.78
C ILE A 298 26.49 -13.38 14.58
N TYR A 299 27.16 -14.03 15.53
CA TYR A 299 26.55 -15.08 16.37
C TYR A 299 25.37 -14.57 17.18
N LEU A 300 25.46 -13.37 17.73
CA LEU A 300 24.35 -12.76 18.47
C LEU A 300 23.11 -12.57 17.61
N ASN A 301 23.29 -12.13 16.35
CA ASN A 301 22.17 -11.98 15.42
C ASN A 301 21.61 -13.34 14.98
N LEU A 302 22.44 -14.36 14.70
CA LEU A 302 21.99 -15.71 14.40
C LEU A 302 21.16 -16.30 15.55
N ASN A 303 21.63 -16.20 16.79
CA ASN A 303 20.90 -16.65 17.96
C ASN A 303 19.57 -15.92 18.12
N GLN A 304 19.53 -14.62 17.85
CA GLN A 304 18.30 -13.83 17.88
C GLN A 304 17.30 -14.30 16.80
N ILE A 305 17.79 -14.64 15.60
CA ILE A 305 16.97 -15.19 14.52
C ILE A 305 16.38 -16.54 14.91
N GLU A 306 17.21 -17.44 15.45
CA GLU A 306 16.74 -18.77 15.91
C GLU A 306 15.65 -18.65 16.98
N GLN A 307 15.82 -17.72 17.93
CA GLN A 307 14.81 -17.45 18.93
C GLN A 307 13.51 -16.90 18.31
N LEU A 308 13.61 -15.95 17.37
CA LEU A 308 12.44 -15.41 16.67
C LEU A 308 11.73 -16.48 15.86
N MET A 309 12.45 -17.37 15.19
CA MET A 309 11.86 -18.50 14.45
C MET A 309 11.17 -19.50 15.37
N ALA A 310 11.71 -19.74 16.57
CA ALA A 310 11.09 -20.61 17.57
C ALA A 310 9.83 -19.97 18.19
N ASP A 311 9.90 -18.70 18.53
CA ASP A 311 8.80 -17.95 19.13
C ASP A 311 7.66 -17.65 18.14
N PHE A 312 7.99 -17.46 16.85
CA PHE A 312 7.07 -17.07 15.79
C PHE A 312 7.26 -17.91 14.51
N PRO A 313 6.87 -19.19 14.52
CA PRO A 313 7.10 -20.12 13.41
C PRO A 313 6.44 -19.71 12.08
N SER A 314 5.43 -18.83 12.13
CA SER A 314 4.74 -18.31 10.95
C SER A 314 5.49 -17.19 10.23
N LEU A 315 6.56 -16.63 10.83
CA LEU A 315 7.35 -15.56 10.25
C LEU A 315 8.59 -16.12 9.56
N ASP A 316 8.79 -15.73 8.31
CA ASP A 316 9.94 -16.16 7.52
C ASP A 316 11.17 -15.26 7.77
N PHE A 317 12.22 -15.83 8.35
CA PHE A 317 13.52 -15.20 8.59
C PHE A 317 14.64 -15.80 7.72
N THR A 318 14.30 -16.56 6.67
CA THR A 318 15.29 -17.23 5.80
C THR A 318 16.29 -16.25 5.19
N ARG A 319 15.83 -15.07 4.77
CA ARG A 319 16.70 -14.03 4.20
C ARG A 319 17.72 -13.51 5.20
N GLU A 320 17.29 -13.18 6.40
CA GLU A 320 18.13 -12.66 7.49
C GLU A 320 19.14 -13.71 7.94
N ARG A 321 18.70 -14.95 8.09
CA ARG A 321 19.54 -16.08 8.44
C ARG A 321 20.63 -16.30 7.40
N ASN A 322 20.26 -16.41 6.13
CA ASN A 322 21.23 -16.62 5.04
C ASN A 322 22.25 -15.48 4.96
N TYR A 323 21.84 -14.24 5.23
CA TYR A 323 22.76 -13.10 5.27
C TYR A 323 23.85 -13.30 6.34
N PHE A 324 23.48 -13.58 7.59
CA PHE A 324 24.46 -13.73 8.67
C PHE A 324 25.27 -15.03 8.55
N GLU A 325 24.74 -16.12 7.99
CA GLU A 325 25.50 -17.32 7.67
C GLU A 325 26.57 -17.05 6.59
N GLN A 326 26.25 -16.25 5.58
CA GLN A 326 27.22 -15.80 4.58
C GLN A 326 28.31 -14.89 5.18
N GLU A 327 27.93 -13.97 6.05
CA GLU A 327 28.91 -13.12 6.76
C GLU A 327 29.83 -13.96 7.68
N LEU A 328 29.32 -15.01 8.32
CA LEU A 328 30.12 -15.93 9.11
C LEU A 328 31.12 -16.72 8.24
N THR A 329 30.68 -17.20 7.08
CA THR A 329 31.55 -17.90 6.12
C THR A 329 32.67 -16.97 5.64
N ARG A 330 32.32 -15.74 5.26
CA ARG A 330 33.31 -14.73 4.86
C ARG A 330 34.34 -14.44 5.98
N PHE A 331 33.87 -14.37 7.22
CA PHE A 331 34.78 -14.19 8.36
C PHE A 331 35.76 -15.34 8.50
N GLN A 332 35.38 -16.58 8.22
CA GLN A 332 36.25 -17.76 8.31
C GLN A 332 37.31 -17.84 7.20
N GLU A 333 37.02 -17.19 6.04
CA GLU A 333 37.93 -17.14 4.90
C GLU A 333 38.94 -16.00 4.97
N LEU A 334 38.81 -15.07 5.90
CA LEU A 334 39.68 -13.89 6.12
C LEU A 334 40.81 -14.18 7.12
#